data_d7e0236db84b6738ab6fd2c5e4ea8309
#
_entry.id   d7e0236db84b6738ab6fd2c5e4ea8309
#
_cell.length_a   1.000
_cell.length_b   1.000
_cell.length_c   1.000
_cell.angle_alpha   90.00
_cell.angle_beta   90.00
_cell.angle_gamma   90.00
#
_symmetry.space_group_name_H-M   'P 1'
#
loop_
_entity.id
_entity.type
_entity.pdbx_description
1 polymer ?
#
loop_
_entity_poly.entity_id
_entity_poly.type
_entity_poly.pdbx_seq_one_letter_code
_entity_poly.pdbx_strand_id
1 'polypeptide(L)'
;MTTTATTHEKTTFFATYDWAKSWQDLPWSHEAPTIFLAEICERRKPGRALDIGCGAGTDSVYLAKKGWEVTSLDFMPKALEYTQERARQAGVTVRPVEADIAEWVVPEPFDLVLDHGLLHNMDPVRHPAYRQRVLSAVADDGDFVLLHWHPRYPGQPSGRMGPTRTGREDILGFFAPELQERFFAREEFEDLPDLVGGGMTQAYYWLRRNRAHSHPAELVEQVRATFRRNNIDVDAALAKAGDAPVKPKLAATDLLARLVGPGRLGLSHKPLSPGDADALVRDWAERAALGPRAVANLFTLFTAQDHGDLCGAVPKCGQCDVRICKRQRYR
;
A
#
# COMPACT_ATOMS: atom_id res chain seq x y z
N MET A 1 4.48 -3.46 -24.87
CA MET A 1 5.80 -4.12 -24.93
C MET A 1 6.23 -4.35 -23.50
N THR A 2 6.23 -5.59 -23.04
CA THR A 2 6.74 -6.00 -21.73
C THR A 2 8.26 -5.95 -21.79
N THR A 3 8.87 -5.06 -21.04
CA THR A 3 10.33 -4.98 -20.94
C THR A 3 10.82 -5.99 -19.91
N THR A 4 11.39 -7.08 -20.37
CA THR A 4 12.13 -8.07 -19.55
C THR A 4 13.20 -7.36 -18.69
N ALA A 5 13.58 -7.94 -17.54
CA ALA A 5 14.70 -7.44 -16.74
C ALA A 5 15.88 -7.11 -17.63
N THR A 6 16.44 -5.90 -17.48
CA THR A 6 17.50 -5.45 -18.37
C THR A 6 18.70 -6.38 -18.25
N THR A 7 19.48 -6.53 -19.32
CA THR A 7 20.70 -7.34 -19.31
C THR A 7 21.64 -6.90 -18.17
N HIS A 8 21.64 -5.61 -17.84
CA HIS A 8 22.46 -5.03 -16.77
C HIS A 8 22.00 -5.50 -15.37
N GLU A 9 20.69 -5.45 -15.06
CA GLU A 9 20.14 -5.95 -13.79
C GLU A 9 20.50 -7.42 -13.61
N LYS A 10 20.22 -8.26 -14.61
CA LYS A 10 20.53 -9.69 -14.57
C LYS A 10 22.02 -9.92 -14.33
N THR A 11 22.90 -9.25 -15.06
CA THR A 11 24.35 -9.43 -14.94
C THR A 11 24.86 -9.12 -13.54
N THR A 12 24.38 -8.04 -12.91
CA THR A 12 24.81 -7.64 -11.56
C THR A 12 24.40 -8.68 -10.53
N PHE A 13 23.14 -9.13 -10.57
CA PHE A 13 22.66 -10.13 -9.62
C PHE A 13 23.30 -11.50 -9.87
N PHE A 14 23.43 -11.96 -11.12
CA PHE A 14 24.11 -13.20 -11.44
C PHE A 14 25.54 -13.21 -10.89
N ALA A 15 26.31 -12.17 -11.11
CA ALA A 15 27.70 -12.08 -10.62
C ALA A 15 27.77 -12.17 -9.09
N THR A 16 26.83 -11.54 -8.39
CA THR A 16 26.78 -11.57 -6.91
C THR A 16 26.42 -12.96 -6.39
N TYR A 17 25.42 -13.63 -6.99
CA TYR A 17 25.05 -14.99 -6.59
C TYR A 17 26.12 -16.02 -6.94
N ASP A 18 26.84 -15.84 -8.05
CA ASP A 18 27.98 -16.70 -8.42
C ASP A 18 29.18 -16.55 -7.46
N TRP A 19 29.39 -15.33 -6.97
CA TRP A 19 30.43 -15.05 -5.99
C TRP A 19 30.10 -15.58 -4.59
N ALA A 20 28.85 -15.51 -4.17
CA ALA A 20 28.39 -15.90 -2.84
C ALA A 20 28.52 -17.41 -2.64
N LYS A 21 29.24 -17.82 -1.58
CA LYS A 21 29.39 -19.24 -1.17
C LYS A 21 28.21 -19.70 -0.31
N SER A 22 27.57 -18.78 0.35
CA SER A 22 26.38 -18.99 1.18
C SER A 22 25.44 -17.79 1.08
N TRP A 23 24.22 -17.94 1.55
CA TRP A 23 23.26 -16.84 1.55
C TRP A 23 23.69 -15.66 2.45
N GLN A 24 24.51 -15.91 3.47
CA GLN A 24 25.04 -14.88 4.37
C GLN A 24 26.02 -13.93 3.66
N ASP A 25 26.64 -14.37 2.59
CA ASP A 25 27.58 -13.55 1.81
C ASP A 25 26.86 -12.50 0.95
N LEU A 26 25.53 -12.63 0.76
CA LEU A 26 24.77 -11.69 -0.05
C LEU A 26 24.66 -10.33 0.66
N PRO A 27 24.97 -9.22 -0.02
CA PRO A 27 24.95 -7.87 0.58
C PRO A 27 23.59 -7.44 1.14
N TRP A 28 22.52 -8.06 0.67
CA TRP A 28 21.13 -7.82 1.12
C TRP A 28 20.60 -8.88 2.07
N SER A 29 21.44 -9.82 2.51
CA SER A 29 21.01 -10.84 3.45
C SER A 29 20.64 -10.23 4.80
N HIS A 30 19.58 -10.74 5.40
CA HIS A 30 19.13 -10.36 6.73
C HIS A 30 18.64 -11.59 7.49
N GLU A 31 18.74 -11.55 8.83
CA GLU A 31 18.33 -12.67 9.70
C GLU A 31 16.94 -12.43 10.30
N ALA A 32 16.65 -11.19 10.65
CA ALA A 32 15.36 -10.81 11.21
C ALA A 32 14.29 -10.62 10.12
N PRO A 33 13.02 -10.95 10.38
CA PRO A 33 11.95 -10.68 9.43
C PRO A 33 11.76 -9.18 9.22
N THR A 34 11.26 -8.82 8.03
CA THR A 34 10.92 -7.44 7.69
C THR A 34 9.97 -6.83 8.73
N ILE A 35 10.22 -5.57 9.07
CA ILE A 35 9.36 -4.80 9.99
C ILE A 35 7.90 -4.90 9.55
N PHE A 36 6.99 -4.98 10.51
CA PHE A 36 5.55 -5.21 10.40
C PHE A 36 5.11 -6.66 10.20
N LEU A 37 5.94 -7.60 9.73
CA LEU A 37 5.49 -8.97 9.52
C LEU A 37 5.06 -9.66 10.83
N ALA A 38 5.79 -9.42 11.93
CA ALA A 38 5.42 -9.96 13.23
C ALA A 38 4.01 -9.49 13.66
N GLU A 39 3.75 -8.19 13.55
CA GLU A 39 2.47 -7.58 13.92
C GLU A 39 1.33 -8.07 13.00
N ILE A 40 1.59 -8.24 11.71
CA ILE A 40 0.62 -8.80 10.78
C ILE A 40 0.26 -10.23 11.17
N CYS A 41 1.26 -11.06 11.46
CA CYS A 41 1.07 -12.45 11.88
C CYS A 41 0.31 -12.60 13.20
N GLU A 42 0.43 -11.65 14.11
CA GLU A 42 -0.35 -11.62 15.36
C GLU A 42 -1.80 -11.18 15.16
N ARG A 43 -2.04 -10.27 14.22
CA ARG A 43 -3.37 -9.66 14.01
C ARG A 43 -4.22 -10.38 12.97
N ARG A 44 -3.62 -11.18 12.13
CA ARG A 44 -4.30 -11.89 11.03
C ARG A 44 -4.15 -13.39 11.15
N LYS A 45 -5.21 -14.09 10.80
CA LYS A 45 -5.11 -15.52 10.54
C LYS A 45 -4.21 -15.74 9.33
N PRO A 46 -3.33 -16.75 9.36
CA PRO A 46 -2.54 -17.13 8.20
C PRO A 46 -3.44 -17.39 6.98
N GLY A 47 -2.99 -16.92 5.86
CA GLY A 47 -3.60 -17.07 4.55
C GLY A 47 -2.50 -17.28 3.51
N ARG A 48 -2.69 -16.77 2.29
CA ARG A 48 -1.72 -16.86 1.21
C ARG A 48 -0.79 -15.64 1.21
N ALA A 49 0.52 -15.88 1.18
CA ALA A 49 1.53 -14.82 1.13
C ALA A 49 2.38 -14.94 -0.14
N LEU A 50 2.72 -13.78 -0.73
CA LEU A 50 3.66 -13.66 -1.84
C LEU A 50 4.87 -12.85 -1.38
N ASP A 51 6.06 -13.43 -1.49
CA ASP A 51 7.34 -12.79 -1.24
C ASP A 51 8.00 -12.49 -2.60
N ILE A 52 8.01 -11.21 -2.98
CA ILE A 52 8.48 -10.74 -4.30
C ILE A 52 9.97 -10.42 -4.22
N GLY A 53 10.79 -11.10 -5.04
CA GLY A 53 12.24 -10.99 -4.94
C GLY A 53 12.73 -11.59 -3.63
N CYS A 54 12.29 -12.82 -3.34
CA CYS A 54 12.48 -13.46 -2.04
C CYS A 54 13.95 -13.64 -1.61
N GLY A 55 14.89 -13.51 -2.54
CA GLY A 55 16.32 -13.64 -2.28
C GLY A 55 16.66 -14.96 -1.60
N ALA A 56 17.25 -14.88 -0.40
CA ALA A 56 17.57 -16.07 0.42
C ALA A 56 16.40 -16.55 1.30
N GLY A 57 15.20 -15.97 1.17
CA GLY A 57 13.97 -16.47 1.77
C GLY A 57 13.80 -16.24 3.27
N THR A 58 14.44 -15.23 3.86
CA THR A 58 14.28 -14.94 5.29
C THR A 58 12.82 -14.73 5.66
N ASP A 59 12.13 -13.87 4.93
CA ASP A 59 10.72 -13.55 5.17
C ASP A 59 9.80 -14.69 4.75
N SER A 60 10.10 -15.36 3.63
CA SER A 60 9.39 -16.56 3.20
C SER A 60 9.37 -17.65 4.29
N VAL A 61 10.52 -17.97 4.85
CA VAL A 61 10.65 -18.98 5.92
C VAL A 61 9.97 -18.52 7.21
N TYR A 62 10.10 -17.23 7.57
CA TYR A 62 9.42 -16.67 8.72
C TYR A 62 7.90 -16.81 8.61
N LEU A 63 7.33 -16.40 7.48
CA LEU A 63 5.88 -16.48 7.23
C LEU A 63 5.39 -17.93 7.22
N ALA A 64 6.14 -18.86 6.59
CA ALA A 64 5.80 -20.28 6.60
C ALA A 64 5.80 -20.88 8.01
N LYS A 65 6.76 -20.50 8.90
CA LYS A 65 6.76 -20.87 10.32
C LYS A 65 5.54 -20.33 11.08
N LYS A 66 4.95 -19.23 10.61
CA LYS A 66 3.71 -18.66 11.17
C LYS A 66 2.44 -19.25 10.56
N GLY A 67 2.58 -20.27 9.71
CA GLY A 67 1.47 -21.02 9.11
C GLY A 67 0.91 -20.42 7.81
N TRP A 68 1.59 -19.41 7.22
CA TRP A 68 1.20 -18.87 5.93
C TRP A 68 1.55 -19.82 4.79
N GLU A 69 0.67 -19.88 3.77
CA GLU A 69 0.96 -20.52 2.50
C GLU A 69 1.79 -19.58 1.63
N VAL A 70 3.11 -19.79 1.59
CA VAL A 70 4.04 -18.83 0.99
C VAL A 70 4.42 -19.22 -0.43
N THR A 71 4.24 -18.28 -1.35
CA THR A 71 4.85 -18.30 -2.69
C THR A 71 6.07 -17.38 -2.66
N SER A 72 7.25 -17.96 -2.93
CA SER A 72 8.53 -17.25 -2.97
C SER A 72 8.91 -17.04 -4.44
N LEU A 73 8.83 -15.80 -4.90
CA LEU A 73 9.09 -15.43 -6.29
C LEU A 73 10.44 -14.73 -6.41
N ASP A 74 11.28 -15.21 -7.30
CA ASP A 74 12.53 -14.56 -7.69
C ASP A 74 12.88 -14.94 -9.13
N PHE A 75 13.55 -14.05 -9.87
CA PHE A 75 14.05 -14.38 -11.21
C PHE A 75 15.42 -15.09 -11.19
N MET A 76 16.06 -15.13 -10.00
CA MET A 76 17.36 -15.77 -9.80
C MET A 76 17.16 -17.21 -9.28
N PRO A 77 17.51 -18.26 -10.08
CA PRO A 77 17.39 -19.65 -9.64
C PRO A 77 18.11 -19.91 -8.33
N LYS A 78 19.30 -19.30 -8.14
CA LYS A 78 20.12 -19.46 -6.93
C LYS A 78 19.46 -18.91 -5.67
N ALA A 79 18.69 -17.83 -5.80
CA ALA A 79 17.87 -17.29 -4.70
C ALA A 79 16.83 -18.34 -4.24
N LEU A 80 16.15 -18.96 -5.19
CA LEU A 80 15.16 -20.01 -4.89
C LEU A 80 15.79 -21.27 -4.30
N GLU A 81 17.00 -21.66 -4.73
CA GLU A 81 17.75 -22.75 -4.10
C GLU A 81 18.04 -22.44 -2.63
N TYR A 82 18.54 -21.25 -2.29
CA TYR A 82 18.77 -20.83 -0.91
C TYR A 82 17.47 -20.80 -0.10
N THR A 83 16.40 -20.24 -0.67
CA THR A 83 15.08 -20.19 -0.02
C THR A 83 14.57 -21.58 0.32
N GLN A 84 14.61 -22.52 -0.64
CA GLN A 84 14.16 -23.91 -0.44
C GLN A 84 15.02 -24.65 0.58
N GLU A 85 16.33 -24.48 0.55
CA GLU A 85 17.25 -25.08 1.50
C GLU A 85 16.95 -24.61 2.92
N ARG A 86 16.78 -23.30 3.12
CA ARG A 86 16.44 -22.72 4.43
C ARG A 86 15.05 -23.15 4.91
N ALA A 87 14.06 -23.24 4.01
CA ALA A 87 12.74 -23.75 4.35
C ALA A 87 12.82 -25.22 4.82
N ARG A 88 13.58 -26.07 4.12
CA ARG A 88 13.80 -27.45 4.49
C ARG A 88 14.50 -27.58 5.85
N GLN A 89 15.56 -26.79 6.11
CA GLN A 89 16.26 -26.75 7.40
C GLN A 89 15.34 -26.29 8.54
N ALA A 90 14.40 -25.41 8.23
CA ALA A 90 13.41 -24.90 9.18
C ALA A 90 12.20 -25.82 9.39
N GLY A 91 12.10 -26.93 8.64
CA GLY A 91 10.97 -27.86 8.69
C GLY A 91 9.66 -27.29 8.14
N VAL A 92 9.74 -26.31 7.22
CA VAL A 92 8.58 -25.67 6.57
C VAL A 92 8.62 -25.83 5.06
N THR A 93 7.50 -25.56 4.40
CA THR A 93 7.37 -25.61 2.95
C THR A 93 7.06 -24.24 2.40
N VAL A 94 7.71 -23.87 1.29
CA VAL A 94 7.42 -22.69 0.47
C VAL A 94 7.27 -23.12 -0.98
N ARG A 95 6.48 -22.39 -1.76
CA ARG A 95 6.30 -22.63 -3.19
C ARG A 95 7.25 -21.73 -3.98
N PRO A 96 8.34 -22.23 -4.56
CA PRO A 96 9.22 -21.42 -5.39
C PRO A 96 8.56 -21.12 -6.75
N VAL A 97 8.77 -19.89 -7.23
CA VAL A 97 8.38 -19.44 -8.57
C VAL A 97 9.54 -18.68 -9.19
N GLU A 98 10.16 -19.29 -10.21
CA GLU A 98 11.19 -18.63 -11.01
C GLU A 98 10.51 -17.75 -12.06
N ALA A 99 10.43 -16.44 -11.77
CA ALA A 99 9.81 -15.48 -12.67
C ALA A 99 10.25 -14.04 -12.36
N ASP A 100 10.16 -13.19 -13.37
CA ASP A 100 10.24 -11.75 -13.21
C ASP A 100 8.85 -11.22 -12.85
N ILE A 101 8.75 -10.52 -11.72
CA ILE A 101 7.45 -9.99 -11.25
C ILE A 101 6.76 -9.09 -12.29
N ALA A 102 7.50 -8.32 -13.07
CA ALA A 102 6.92 -7.44 -14.07
C ALA A 102 6.22 -8.21 -15.22
N GLU A 103 6.59 -9.47 -15.42
CA GLU A 103 6.04 -10.35 -16.47
C GLU A 103 5.11 -11.42 -15.91
N TRP A 104 5.30 -11.79 -14.64
CA TRP A 104 4.55 -12.87 -14.02
C TRP A 104 3.06 -12.56 -13.93
N VAL A 105 2.24 -13.47 -14.44
CA VAL A 105 0.78 -13.37 -14.31
C VAL A 105 0.38 -13.93 -12.96
N VAL A 106 -0.16 -13.07 -12.10
CA VAL A 106 -0.64 -13.45 -10.77
C VAL A 106 -1.83 -14.41 -10.93
N PRO A 107 -1.72 -15.67 -10.46
CA PRO A 107 -2.80 -16.66 -10.67
C PRO A 107 -4.04 -16.34 -9.83
N GLU A 108 -3.84 -15.90 -8.59
CA GLU A 108 -4.88 -15.53 -7.63
C GLU A 108 -4.31 -14.52 -6.63
N PRO A 109 -5.13 -13.59 -6.11
CA PRO A 109 -4.68 -12.61 -5.12
C PRO A 109 -4.21 -13.26 -3.81
N PHE A 110 -3.33 -12.56 -3.10
CA PHE A 110 -2.71 -12.93 -1.83
C PHE A 110 -3.20 -12.05 -0.69
N ASP A 111 -3.34 -12.61 0.51
CA ASP A 111 -3.71 -11.87 1.72
C ASP A 111 -2.57 -10.98 2.21
N LEU A 112 -1.33 -11.36 1.91
CA LEU A 112 -0.11 -10.61 2.21
C LEU A 112 0.83 -10.65 1.01
N VAL A 113 1.29 -9.49 0.57
CA VAL A 113 2.35 -9.34 -0.42
C VAL A 113 3.52 -8.61 0.22
N LEU A 114 4.72 -9.06 -0.03
CA LEU A 114 5.96 -8.49 0.51
C LEU A 114 6.94 -8.18 -0.62
N ASP A 115 7.61 -7.04 -0.53
CA ASP A 115 8.80 -6.66 -1.29
C ASP A 115 9.85 -6.13 -0.33
N HIS A 116 10.89 -6.92 -0.08
CA HIS A 116 12.04 -6.50 0.70
C HIS A 116 13.16 -5.99 -0.20
N GLY A 117 12.91 -4.86 -0.87
CA GLY A 117 13.98 -4.16 -1.60
C GLY A 117 14.16 -4.55 -3.07
N LEU A 118 13.15 -5.15 -3.72
CA LEU A 118 13.21 -5.38 -5.16
C LEU A 118 12.93 -4.09 -5.94
N LEU A 119 11.87 -3.34 -5.59
CA LEU A 119 11.45 -2.15 -6.34
C LEU A 119 12.57 -1.11 -6.49
N HIS A 120 13.33 -0.85 -5.44
CA HIS A 120 14.39 0.17 -5.49
C HIS A 120 15.63 -0.26 -6.31
N ASN A 121 15.72 -1.53 -6.66
CA ASN A 121 16.77 -2.08 -7.55
C ASN A 121 16.27 -2.25 -9.00
N MET A 122 14.98 -2.04 -9.25
CA MET A 122 14.38 -2.21 -10.56
C MET A 122 14.59 -0.98 -11.45
N ASP A 123 14.83 -1.18 -12.75
CA ASP A 123 14.84 -0.10 -13.72
C ASP A 123 13.50 0.66 -13.70
N PRO A 124 13.51 2.00 -13.53
CA PRO A 124 12.28 2.81 -13.49
C PRO A 124 11.34 2.61 -14.68
N VAL A 125 11.85 2.27 -15.86
CA VAL A 125 11.03 1.98 -17.05
C VAL A 125 10.06 0.81 -16.80
N ARG A 126 10.37 -0.07 -15.87
CA ARG A 126 9.59 -1.27 -15.51
C ARG A 126 8.63 -1.05 -14.34
N HIS A 127 8.73 0.08 -13.63
CA HIS A 127 7.89 0.38 -12.48
C HIS A 127 6.38 0.31 -12.77
N PRO A 128 5.86 0.77 -13.94
CA PRO A 128 4.43 0.63 -14.24
C PRO A 128 3.96 -0.82 -14.30
N ALA A 129 4.75 -1.72 -14.90
CA ALA A 129 4.43 -3.15 -14.95
C ALA A 129 4.47 -3.79 -13.54
N TYR A 130 5.52 -3.50 -12.77
CA TYR A 130 5.61 -3.91 -11.36
C TYR A 130 4.38 -3.48 -10.55
N ARG A 131 4.02 -2.18 -10.62
CA ARG A 131 2.84 -1.65 -9.93
C ARG A 131 1.57 -2.43 -10.30
N GLN A 132 1.35 -2.68 -11.58
CA GLN A 132 0.20 -3.44 -12.06
C GLN A 132 0.17 -4.85 -11.44
N ARG A 133 1.32 -5.53 -11.36
CA ARG A 133 1.41 -6.88 -10.77
C ARG A 133 1.16 -6.87 -9.27
N VAL A 134 1.77 -5.93 -8.53
CA VAL A 134 1.50 -5.77 -7.09
C VAL A 134 0.02 -5.51 -6.84
N LEU A 135 -0.60 -4.59 -7.60
CA LEU A 135 -2.03 -4.32 -7.46
C LEU A 135 -2.90 -5.53 -7.81
N SER A 136 -2.49 -6.38 -8.75
CA SER A 136 -3.21 -7.64 -9.05
C SER A 136 -2.99 -8.69 -7.97
N ALA A 137 -1.82 -8.67 -7.30
CA ALA A 137 -1.46 -9.65 -6.29
C ALA A 137 -2.13 -9.39 -4.92
N VAL A 138 -2.37 -8.14 -4.56
CA VAL A 138 -2.96 -7.80 -3.26
C VAL A 138 -4.47 -8.03 -3.28
N ALA A 139 -4.98 -8.92 -2.43
CA ALA A 139 -6.41 -9.20 -2.27
C ALA A 139 -7.18 -7.97 -1.75
N ASP A 140 -8.52 -7.99 -1.82
CA ASP A 140 -9.38 -6.87 -1.40
C ASP A 140 -9.19 -6.42 0.06
N ASP A 141 -8.91 -7.35 0.96
CA ASP A 141 -8.51 -7.06 2.35
C ASP A 141 -7.03 -7.33 2.60
N GLY A 142 -6.26 -7.48 1.51
CA GLY A 142 -4.84 -7.82 1.55
C GLY A 142 -3.96 -6.66 2.02
N ASP A 143 -2.82 -7.05 2.59
CA ASP A 143 -1.76 -6.15 3.02
C ASP A 143 -0.57 -6.22 2.04
N PHE A 144 0.11 -5.10 1.86
CA PHE A 144 1.37 -5.01 1.14
C PHE A 144 2.42 -4.38 2.04
N VAL A 145 3.52 -5.09 2.26
CA VAL A 145 4.68 -4.59 2.99
C VAL A 145 5.80 -4.32 2.00
N LEU A 146 6.31 -3.10 1.99
CA LEU A 146 7.40 -2.67 1.12
C LEU A 146 8.54 -2.11 1.96
N LEU A 147 9.76 -2.61 1.74
CA LEU A 147 11.00 -1.94 2.12
C LEU A 147 11.55 -1.19 0.90
N HIS A 148 11.88 0.08 1.08
CA HIS A 148 12.48 0.91 0.03
C HIS A 148 13.54 1.84 0.59
N TRP A 149 14.61 2.13 -0.17
CA TRP A 149 15.57 3.15 0.21
C TRP A 149 14.94 4.53 0.16
N HIS A 150 15.14 5.28 1.23
CA HIS A 150 14.53 6.59 1.47
C HIS A 150 15.62 7.67 1.56
N PRO A 151 15.40 8.90 1.07
CA PRO A 151 16.34 9.99 1.31
C PRO A 151 16.35 10.38 2.80
N ARG A 152 17.54 10.62 3.36
CA ARG A 152 17.70 11.11 4.75
C ARG A 152 17.21 12.56 4.89
N TYR A 153 17.38 13.34 3.83
CA TYR A 153 16.95 14.73 3.74
C TYR A 153 16.40 15.03 2.34
N PRO A 154 15.52 16.02 2.21
CA PRO A 154 14.97 16.41 0.92
C PRO A 154 16.06 16.73 -0.11
N GLY A 155 15.97 16.14 -1.28
CA GLY A 155 16.94 16.35 -2.36
C GLY A 155 18.25 15.56 -2.24
N GLN A 156 18.38 14.63 -1.29
CA GLN A 156 19.54 13.75 -1.25
C GLN A 156 19.66 12.98 -2.57
N PRO A 157 20.81 13.08 -3.27
CA PRO A 157 21.01 12.36 -4.53
C PRO A 157 21.11 10.86 -4.29
N SER A 158 20.71 10.07 -5.27
CA SER A 158 21.12 8.67 -5.34
C SER A 158 22.63 8.60 -5.63
N GLY A 159 23.29 7.58 -5.09
CA GLY A 159 24.69 7.31 -5.40
C GLY A 159 24.87 6.89 -6.87
N ARG A 160 26.13 6.81 -7.31
CA ARG A 160 26.46 6.24 -8.63
C ARG A 160 26.18 4.73 -8.68
N MET A 161 26.18 4.11 -7.53
CA MET A 161 25.90 2.70 -7.32
C MET A 161 24.88 2.54 -6.20
N GLY A 162 24.23 1.38 -6.16
CA GLY A 162 23.24 1.05 -5.17
C GLY A 162 21.83 1.47 -5.57
N PRO A 163 20.86 1.17 -4.70
CA PRO A 163 19.44 1.38 -4.96
C PRO A 163 19.04 2.85 -5.13
N THR A 164 17.96 3.08 -5.86
CA THR A 164 17.33 4.40 -5.96
C THR A 164 16.69 4.80 -4.63
N ARG A 165 16.72 6.09 -4.31
CA ARG A 165 16.05 6.65 -3.14
C ARG A 165 14.75 7.33 -3.55
N THR A 166 13.65 6.97 -2.92
CA THR A 166 12.32 7.55 -3.22
C THR A 166 11.68 8.03 -1.92
N GLY A 167 11.16 9.25 -1.95
CA GLY A 167 10.48 9.85 -0.82
C GLY A 167 9.14 9.17 -0.49
N ARG A 168 8.68 9.34 0.76
CA ARG A 168 7.42 8.73 1.21
C ARG A 168 6.22 9.14 0.36
N GLU A 169 6.11 10.43 0.01
CA GLU A 169 4.98 10.93 -0.78
C GLU A 169 4.95 10.32 -2.18
N ASP A 170 6.11 10.11 -2.79
CA ASP A 170 6.22 9.51 -4.12
C ASP A 170 5.84 8.03 -4.09
N ILE A 171 6.27 7.28 -3.07
CA ILE A 171 5.85 5.88 -2.87
C ILE A 171 4.33 5.79 -2.65
N LEU A 172 3.78 6.65 -1.79
CA LEU A 172 2.34 6.66 -1.55
C LEU A 172 1.57 7.06 -2.82
N GLY A 173 2.06 8.04 -3.57
CA GLY A 173 1.48 8.46 -4.86
C GLY A 173 1.55 7.35 -5.91
N PHE A 174 2.63 6.60 -5.91
CA PHE A 174 2.83 5.48 -6.84
C PHE A 174 1.78 4.37 -6.67
N PHE A 175 1.35 4.10 -5.44
CA PHE A 175 0.34 3.06 -5.16
C PHE A 175 -1.07 3.59 -4.93
N ALA A 176 -1.25 4.91 -4.85
CA ALA A 176 -2.57 5.50 -4.71
C ALA A 176 -3.35 5.47 -6.05
N PRO A 177 -4.70 5.50 -5.99
CA PRO A 177 -5.54 5.42 -4.78
C PRO A 177 -5.85 4.00 -4.33
N GLU A 178 -5.31 2.96 -5.00
CA GLU A 178 -5.66 1.55 -4.81
C GLU A 178 -5.15 0.99 -3.49
N LEU A 179 -3.98 1.46 -3.01
CA LEU A 179 -3.44 1.10 -1.70
C LEU A 179 -3.38 2.32 -0.79
N GLN A 180 -3.64 2.10 0.49
CA GLN A 180 -3.61 3.12 1.53
C GLN A 180 -2.63 2.74 2.63
N GLU A 181 -1.80 3.69 3.06
CA GLU A 181 -0.86 3.49 4.16
C GLU A 181 -1.58 3.17 5.46
N ARG A 182 -1.10 2.14 6.14
CA ARG A 182 -1.48 1.74 7.50
C ARG A 182 -0.45 2.22 8.49
N PHE A 183 0.81 1.86 8.25
CA PHE A 183 1.95 2.22 9.07
C PHE A 183 3.14 2.56 8.19
N PHE A 184 4.01 3.38 8.75
CA PHE A 184 5.28 3.76 8.18
C PHE A 184 6.32 3.75 9.29
N ALA A 185 7.48 3.15 9.00
CA ALA A 185 8.65 3.19 9.86
C ALA A 185 9.88 3.57 9.03
N ARG A 186 10.88 4.11 9.69
CA ARG A 186 12.14 4.49 9.06
C ARG A 186 13.28 4.10 9.97
N GLU A 187 14.31 3.53 9.40
CA GLU A 187 15.53 3.14 10.06
C GLU A 187 16.73 3.79 9.37
N GLU A 188 17.58 4.43 10.16
CA GLU A 188 18.76 5.11 9.65
C GLU A 188 20.00 4.27 10.00
N PHE A 189 20.84 4.05 8.99
CA PHE A 189 22.12 3.37 9.14
C PHE A 189 23.25 4.37 9.07
N GLU A 190 24.39 4.01 9.66
CA GLU A 190 25.59 4.83 9.65
C GLU A 190 26.07 5.12 8.22
N ASP A 191 26.95 6.08 8.11
CA ASP A 191 27.39 6.63 6.84
C ASP A 191 27.97 5.57 5.91
N LEU A 192 27.35 5.43 4.76
CA LEU A 192 27.87 4.68 3.63
C LEU A 192 28.81 5.58 2.81
N PRO A 193 29.77 4.99 2.06
CA PRO A 193 30.62 5.76 1.18
C PRO A 193 29.84 6.63 0.20
N ASP A 194 30.40 7.77 -0.20
CA ASP A 194 29.81 8.69 -1.18
C ASP A 194 29.45 8.01 -2.52
N LEU A 195 30.16 6.93 -2.87
CA LEU A 195 29.86 6.14 -4.06
C LEU A 195 28.43 5.60 -4.08
N VAL A 196 27.89 5.25 -2.91
CA VAL A 196 26.50 4.83 -2.74
C VAL A 196 25.60 6.00 -2.22
N GLY A 197 26.12 7.24 -2.27
CA GLY A 197 25.38 8.45 -1.98
C GLY A 197 25.37 8.86 -0.50
N GLY A 198 26.34 8.39 0.31
CA GLY A 198 26.46 8.72 1.75
C GLY A 198 25.22 8.35 2.55
N GLY A 199 25.33 7.79 3.72
CA GLY A 199 24.24 7.43 4.62
C GLY A 199 23.05 6.71 3.98
N MET A 200 22.55 5.69 4.62
CA MET A 200 21.39 4.93 4.17
C MET A 200 20.22 5.11 5.14
N THR A 201 19.05 5.32 4.59
CA THR A 201 17.78 5.21 5.32
C THR A 201 16.91 4.19 4.63
N GLN A 202 16.47 3.18 5.35
CA GLN A 202 15.45 2.26 4.90
C GLN A 202 14.10 2.72 5.41
N ALA A 203 13.11 2.72 4.53
CA ALA A 203 11.73 3.01 4.87
C ALA A 203 10.88 1.76 4.66
N TYR A 204 10.03 1.50 5.63
CA TYR A 204 9.12 0.37 5.65
C TYR A 204 7.70 0.90 5.57
N TYR A 205 6.96 0.41 4.60
CA TYR A 205 5.57 0.79 4.34
C TYR A 205 4.68 -0.43 4.56
N TRP A 206 3.71 -0.33 5.45
CA TRP A 206 2.60 -1.25 5.49
C TRP A 206 1.41 -0.58 4.82
N LEU A 207 1.10 -1.01 3.62
CA LEU A 207 -0.04 -0.56 2.83
C LEU A 207 -1.14 -1.62 2.88
N ARG A 208 -2.37 -1.21 2.62
CA ARG A 208 -3.53 -2.11 2.51
C ARG A 208 -4.39 -1.69 1.33
N ARG A 209 -5.09 -2.65 0.72
CA ARG A 209 -6.09 -2.37 -0.29
C ARG A 209 -7.08 -1.30 0.21
N ASN A 210 -7.25 -0.23 -0.56
CA ASN A 210 -8.16 0.85 -0.22
C ASN A 210 -9.59 0.50 -0.64
N ARG A 211 -10.36 -0.07 0.25
CA ARG A 211 -11.75 -0.45 -0.01
C ARG A 211 -12.65 0.73 -0.36
N ALA A 212 -12.36 1.94 0.11
CA ALA A 212 -13.09 3.13 -0.29
C ALA A 212 -12.94 3.39 -1.80
N HIS A 213 -11.83 2.98 -2.41
CA HIS A 213 -11.60 3.06 -3.84
C HIS A 213 -12.18 1.86 -4.59
N SER A 214 -11.98 0.64 -4.10
CA SER A 214 -12.41 -0.58 -4.80
C SER A 214 -13.91 -0.89 -4.66
N HIS A 215 -14.57 -0.39 -3.61
CA HIS A 215 -15.99 -0.64 -3.32
C HIS A 215 -16.78 0.67 -3.09
N PRO A 216 -16.87 1.55 -4.10
CA PRO A 216 -17.48 2.86 -3.94
C PRO A 216 -18.97 2.82 -3.56
N ALA A 217 -19.74 1.89 -4.10
CA ALA A 217 -21.16 1.74 -3.76
C ALA A 217 -21.36 1.31 -2.29
N GLU A 218 -20.49 0.41 -1.78
CA GLU A 218 -20.50 0.01 -0.37
C GLU A 218 -20.20 1.21 0.54
N LEU A 219 -19.23 2.05 0.19
CA LEU A 219 -18.90 3.25 0.94
C LEU A 219 -20.10 4.22 1.01
N VAL A 220 -20.73 4.49 -0.13
CA VAL A 220 -21.90 5.38 -0.20
C VAL A 220 -23.03 4.83 0.68
N GLU A 221 -23.29 3.53 0.64
CA GLU A 221 -24.33 2.91 1.46
C GLU A 221 -23.98 2.95 2.96
N GLN A 222 -22.74 2.72 3.35
CA GLN A 222 -22.29 2.86 4.74
C GLN A 222 -22.44 4.30 5.27
N VAL A 223 -22.18 5.31 4.44
CA VAL A 223 -22.43 6.71 4.80
C VAL A 223 -23.93 6.96 5.00
N ARG A 224 -24.80 6.48 4.09
CA ARG A 224 -26.26 6.59 4.23
C ARG A 224 -26.77 5.85 5.46
N ALA A 225 -26.28 4.64 5.72
CA ALA A 225 -26.61 3.86 6.92
C ALA A 225 -26.26 4.62 8.20
N THR A 226 -25.14 5.33 8.21
CA THR A 226 -24.74 6.16 9.35
C THR A 226 -25.76 7.28 9.61
N PHE A 227 -26.24 7.95 8.58
CA PHE A 227 -27.29 8.96 8.74
C PHE A 227 -28.59 8.34 9.30
N ARG A 228 -29.05 7.21 8.73
CA ARG A 228 -30.25 6.50 9.20
C ARG A 228 -30.14 6.09 10.67
N ARG A 229 -29.00 5.52 11.07
CA ARG A 229 -28.72 5.12 12.46
C ARG A 229 -28.81 6.28 13.45
N ASN A 230 -28.45 7.48 13.00
CA ASN A 230 -28.49 8.68 13.84
C ASN A 230 -29.81 9.49 13.68
N ASN A 231 -30.85 8.89 13.06
CA ASN A 231 -32.16 9.50 12.81
C ASN A 231 -32.07 10.82 12.02
N ILE A 232 -31.13 10.92 11.07
CA ILE A 232 -30.94 12.09 10.22
C ILE A 232 -31.45 11.76 8.81
N ASP A 233 -32.48 12.51 8.37
CA ASP A 233 -33.00 12.40 7.00
C ASP A 233 -32.12 13.18 6.03
N VAL A 234 -31.11 12.48 5.51
CA VAL A 234 -30.20 13.06 4.50
C VAL A 234 -30.85 13.11 3.11
N ASP A 235 -31.81 12.23 2.82
CA ASP A 235 -32.40 12.12 1.49
C ASP A 235 -33.28 13.34 1.19
N ALA A 236 -33.99 13.90 2.18
CA ALA A 236 -34.68 15.18 2.04
C ALA A 236 -33.74 16.34 1.71
N ALA A 237 -32.57 16.39 2.35
CA ALA A 237 -31.57 17.42 2.07
C ALA A 237 -30.96 17.27 0.65
N LEU A 238 -30.71 16.05 0.22
CA LEU A 238 -30.22 15.75 -1.13
C LEU A 238 -31.25 16.05 -2.20
N ALA A 239 -32.51 15.68 -1.98
CA ALA A 239 -33.62 15.98 -2.89
C ALA A 239 -33.80 17.48 -3.08
N LYS A 240 -33.69 18.26 -1.99
CA LYS A 240 -33.79 19.72 -2.03
C LYS A 240 -32.63 20.35 -2.81
N ALA A 241 -31.43 19.77 -2.73
CA ALA A 241 -30.25 20.28 -3.43
C ALA A 241 -30.32 20.00 -4.95
N GLY A 242 -30.89 18.84 -5.35
CA GLY A 242 -30.85 18.38 -6.74
C GLY A 242 -29.41 18.32 -7.26
N ASP A 243 -29.18 18.93 -8.41
CA ASP A 243 -27.84 19.01 -9.04
C ASP A 243 -27.00 20.20 -8.54
N ALA A 244 -27.51 21.01 -7.61
CA ALA A 244 -26.73 22.09 -7.02
C ALA A 244 -25.86 21.61 -5.85
N PRO A 245 -24.66 22.22 -5.62
CA PRO A 245 -23.87 21.94 -4.44
C PRO A 245 -24.63 22.31 -3.15
N VAL A 246 -24.66 21.40 -2.18
CA VAL A 246 -25.17 21.73 -0.84
C VAL A 246 -24.25 22.75 -0.16
N LYS A 247 -24.85 23.69 0.58
CA LYS A 247 -24.16 24.70 1.37
C LYS A 247 -24.59 24.55 2.83
N PRO A 248 -23.95 23.67 3.61
CA PRO A 248 -24.22 23.55 5.01
C PRO A 248 -23.97 24.87 5.73
N LYS A 249 -24.82 25.20 6.70
CA LYS A 249 -24.72 26.48 7.45
C LYS A 249 -23.47 26.53 8.35
N LEU A 250 -23.00 25.37 8.79
CA LEU A 250 -21.93 25.20 9.77
C LEU A 250 -20.91 24.16 9.30
N ALA A 251 -20.45 24.24 8.05
CA ALA A 251 -19.38 23.41 7.55
C ALA A 251 -18.04 24.18 7.55
N ALA A 252 -17.00 23.61 8.12
CA ALA A 252 -15.68 24.08 7.84
C ALA A 252 -15.29 23.67 6.39
N THR A 253 -14.79 24.60 5.62
CA THR A 253 -14.54 24.46 4.17
C THR A 253 -13.56 23.33 3.82
N ASP A 254 -12.76 22.87 4.77
CA ASP A 254 -11.72 21.84 4.59
C ASP A 254 -12.15 20.42 5.03
N LEU A 255 -13.37 20.25 5.58
CA LEU A 255 -13.77 18.95 6.14
C LEU A 255 -13.96 17.87 5.08
N LEU A 256 -14.45 18.21 3.89
CA LEU A 256 -14.53 17.26 2.77
C LEU A 256 -13.10 16.82 2.36
N ALA A 257 -12.15 17.74 2.29
CA ALA A 257 -10.76 17.43 1.99
C ALA A 257 -10.15 16.48 3.04
N ARG A 258 -10.47 16.69 4.32
CA ARG A 258 -10.04 15.78 5.41
C ARG A 258 -10.70 14.41 5.31
N LEU A 259 -11.98 14.35 4.89
CA LEU A 259 -12.70 13.08 4.75
C LEU A 259 -12.05 12.21 3.67
N VAL A 260 -11.78 12.77 2.50
CA VAL A 260 -11.22 12.01 1.37
C VAL A 260 -9.71 11.82 1.47
N GLY A 261 -9.04 12.56 2.34
CA GLY A 261 -7.59 12.55 2.52
C GLY A 261 -7.03 11.29 3.18
N PRO A 262 -5.70 11.23 3.33
CA PRO A 262 -4.96 10.02 3.73
C PRO A 262 -5.30 9.53 5.15
N GLY A 263 -5.78 10.43 6.02
CA GLY A 263 -6.14 10.11 7.41
C GLY A 263 -7.49 9.45 7.61
N ARG A 264 -8.35 9.37 6.58
CA ARG A 264 -9.73 8.80 6.65
C ARG A 264 -10.01 7.84 5.51
N LEU A 265 -10.58 8.31 4.39
CA LEU A 265 -10.95 7.43 3.27
C LEU A 265 -9.76 7.09 2.36
N GLY A 266 -8.73 7.93 2.32
CA GLY A 266 -7.53 7.69 1.53
C GLY A 266 -7.78 7.67 0.02
N LEU A 267 -8.78 8.40 -0.47
CA LEU A 267 -9.00 8.61 -1.90
C LEU A 267 -7.92 9.53 -2.50
N SER A 268 -7.23 10.30 -1.64
CA SER A 268 -6.00 11.02 -1.94
C SER A 268 -4.90 10.60 -0.98
N HIS A 269 -3.67 10.47 -1.47
CA HIS A 269 -2.47 10.19 -0.67
C HIS A 269 -1.90 11.45 0.01
N LYS A 270 -2.33 12.64 -0.41
CA LYS A 270 -1.90 13.95 0.11
C LYS A 270 -3.07 14.83 0.49
N PRO A 271 -2.87 15.85 1.33
CA PRO A 271 -3.87 16.85 1.61
C PRO A 271 -4.33 17.57 0.33
N LEU A 272 -5.62 17.92 0.27
CA LEU A 272 -6.24 18.59 -0.87
C LEU A 272 -6.82 19.96 -0.44
N SER A 273 -6.97 20.86 -1.40
CA SER A 273 -7.85 22.01 -1.23
C SER A 273 -9.32 21.57 -1.21
N PRO A 274 -10.26 22.37 -0.68
CA PRO A 274 -11.68 22.04 -0.71
C PRO A 274 -12.23 21.85 -2.14
N GLY A 275 -11.78 22.66 -3.08
CA GLY A 275 -12.19 22.56 -4.50
C GLY A 275 -11.68 21.28 -5.17
N ASP A 276 -10.41 20.91 -4.92
CA ASP A 276 -9.84 19.68 -5.44
C ASP A 276 -10.50 18.45 -4.82
N ALA A 277 -10.91 18.52 -3.55
CA ALA A 277 -11.62 17.44 -2.88
C ALA A 277 -13.02 17.21 -3.48
N ASP A 278 -13.78 18.27 -3.79
CA ASP A 278 -15.08 18.14 -4.49
C ASP A 278 -14.91 17.56 -5.90
N ALA A 279 -13.90 18.04 -6.64
CA ALA A 279 -13.58 17.52 -7.96
C ALA A 279 -13.20 16.04 -7.92
N LEU A 280 -12.33 15.64 -6.98
CA LEU A 280 -11.92 14.24 -6.77
C LEU A 280 -13.13 13.33 -6.48
N VAL A 281 -14.04 13.74 -5.58
CA VAL A 281 -15.21 12.93 -5.24
C VAL A 281 -16.15 12.77 -6.43
N ARG A 282 -16.34 13.82 -7.22
CA ARG A 282 -17.19 13.73 -8.42
C ARG A 282 -16.61 12.81 -9.47
N ASP A 283 -15.34 12.94 -9.78
CA ASP A 283 -14.64 12.07 -10.74
C ASP A 283 -14.64 10.61 -10.27
N TRP A 284 -14.39 10.37 -8.99
CA TRP A 284 -14.46 9.05 -8.39
C TRP A 284 -15.86 8.43 -8.47
N ALA A 285 -16.90 9.21 -8.16
CA ALA A 285 -18.28 8.75 -8.23
C ALA A 285 -18.74 8.49 -9.67
N GLU A 286 -18.32 9.34 -10.62
CA GLU A 286 -18.61 9.15 -12.04
C GLU A 286 -18.02 7.85 -12.58
N ARG A 287 -16.75 7.57 -12.28
CA ARG A 287 -16.11 6.28 -12.64
C ARG A 287 -16.80 5.07 -12.05
N ALA A 288 -17.44 5.23 -10.89
CA ALA A 288 -18.18 4.18 -10.21
C ALA A 288 -19.64 4.07 -10.68
N ALA A 289 -20.05 4.81 -11.69
CA ALA A 289 -21.44 4.92 -12.16
C ALA A 289 -22.43 5.36 -11.07
N LEU A 290 -21.96 6.14 -10.08
CA LEU A 290 -22.76 6.77 -9.04
C LEU A 290 -23.05 8.22 -9.42
N GLY A 291 -24.18 8.78 -9.00
CA GLY A 291 -24.51 10.17 -9.29
C GLY A 291 -23.49 11.16 -8.67
N PRO A 292 -22.57 11.74 -9.47
CA PRO A 292 -21.38 12.42 -8.94
C PRO A 292 -21.73 13.59 -8.03
N ARG A 293 -22.74 14.39 -8.37
CA ARG A 293 -23.16 15.52 -7.53
C ARG A 293 -23.86 15.05 -6.25
N ALA A 294 -24.71 14.03 -6.35
CA ALA A 294 -25.40 13.46 -5.19
C ALA A 294 -24.40 12.89 -4.17
N VAL A 295 -23.35 12.20 -4.63
CA VAL A 295 -22.29 11.65 -3.76
C VAL A 295 -21.45 12.78 -3.15
N ALA A 296 -21.07 13.78 -3.91
CA ALA A 296 -20.33 14.94 -3.38
C ALA A 296 -21.17 15.69 -2.31
N ASN A 297 -22.45 15.86 -2.56
CA ASN A 297 -23.38 16.44 -1.59
C ASN A 297 -23.52 15.59 -0.34
N LEU A 298 -23.68 14.26 -0.48
CA LEU A 298 -23.76 13.32 0.64
C LEU A 298 -22.50 13.39 1.53
N PHE A 299 -21.33 13.40 0.94
CA PHE A 299 -20.06 13.47 1.69
C PHE A 299 -19.89 14.84 2.36
N THR A 300 -20.30 15.92 1.71
CA THR A 300 -20.32 17.25 2.31
C THR A 300 -21.23 17.31 3.54
N LEU A 301 -22.45 16.79 3.44
CA LEU A 301 -23.38 16.71 4.57
C LEU A 301 -22.86 15.80 5.70
N PHE A 302 -22.14 14.73 5.36
CA PHE A 302 -21.55 13.82 6.33
C PHE A 302 -20.52 14.50 7.24
N THR A 303 -19.90 15.58 6.79
CA THR A 303 -18.95 16.39 7.55
C THR A 303 -19.58 17.61 8.20
N ALA A 304 -20.84 17.93 7.90
CA ALA A 304 -21.48 19.17 8.32
C ALA A 304 -22.01 19.10 9.77
N GLN A 305 -21.83 20.19 10.54
CA GLN A 305 -22.27 20.27 11.93
C GLN A 305 -23.80 20.31 12.05
N ASP A 306 -24.47 21.01 11.15
CA ASP A 306 -25.94 21.12 11.11
C ASP A 306 -26.64 19.83 10.61
N HIS A 307 -25.86 18.83 10.20
CA HIS A 307 -26.32 17.49 9.82
C HIS A 307 -25.71 16.39 10.70
N GLY A 308 -25.54 16.68 12.01
CA GLY A 308 -25.12 15.70 13.01
C GLY A 308 -23.66 15.65 13.32
N ASP A 309 -22.81 16.38 12.58
CA ASP A 309 -21.35 16.42 12.76
C ASP A 309 -20.71 15.02 12.87
N LEU A 310 -21.19 14.08 12.02
CA LEU A 310 -20.82 12.67 12.11
C LEU A 310 -19.34 12.43 11.79
N CYS A 311 -18.84 13.10 10.76
CA CYS A 311 -17.42 13.03 10.35
C CYS A 311 -16.76 14.40 10.28
N GLY A 312 -17.10 15.31 11.18
CA GLY A 312 -16.58 16.67 11.27
C GLY A 312 -15.13 16.76 11.78
N ALA A 313 -14.81 17.89 12.37
CA ALA A 313 -13.45 18.14 12.93
C ALA A 313 -13.06 17.08 13.98
N VAL A 314 -14.02 16.70 14.85
CA VAL A 314 -13.87 15.61 15.81
C VAL A 314 -14.86 14.50 15.44
N PRO A 315 -14.43 13.47 14.68
CA PRO A 315 -15.34 12.45 14.18
C PRO A 315 -16.00 11.62 15.28
N LYS A 316 -17.32 11.41 15.16
CA LYS A 316 -18.10 10.55 16.07
C LYS A 316 -18.04 9.09 15.61
N CYS A 317 -16.83 8.50 15.63
CA CYS A 317 -16.61 7.14 15.10
C CYS A 317 -17.46 6.05 15.77
N GLY A 318 -17.86 6.22 17.02
CA GLY A 318 -18.78 5.29 17.72
C GLY A 318 -20.20 5.28 17.17
N GLN A 319 -20.60 6.32 16.44
CA GLN A 319 -21.91 6.48 15.80
C GLN A 319 -21.87 6.27 14.29
N CYS A 320 -20.70 5.88 13.74
CA CYS A 320 -20.43 5.79 12.32
C CYS A 320 -20.36 4.34 11.86
N ASP A 321 -21.02 4.02 10.75
CA ASP A 321 -21.04 2.68 10.13
C ASP A 321 -20.02 2.54 8.97
N VAL A 322 -19.21 3.58 8.69
CA VAL A 322 -18.19 3.57 7.63
C VAL A 322 -17.00 2.74 8.06
N ARG A 323 -17.09 1.42 7.94
CA ARG A 323 -16.08 0.45 8.37
C ARG A 323 -14.80 0.45 7.53
N ILE A 324 -14.87 0.93 6.30
CA ILE A 324 -13.72 1.07 5.40
C ILE A 324 -12.84 2.28 5.75
N CYS A 325 -13.28 3.19 6.60
CA CYS A 325 -12.49 4.33 7.03
C CYS A 325 -11.30 3.91 7.91
N LYS A 326 -10.13 4.50 7.67
CA LYS A 326 -8.89 4.21 8.42
C LYS A 326 -9.08 4.35 9.94
N ARG A 327 -9.84 5.34 10.41
CA ARG A 327 -10.08 5.58 11.84
C ARG A 327 -10.94 4.51 12.55
N GLN A 328 -11.80 3.81 11.82
CA GLN A 328 -12.63 2.74 12.40
C GLN A 328 -11.85 1.46 12.69
N ARG A 329 -10.73 1.27 12.02
CA ARG A 329 -9.93 0.03 12.09
C ARG A 329 -8.96 -0.02 13.29
N TYR A 330 -8.90 1.03 14.09
CA TYR A 330 -8.07 1.11 15.31
C TYR A 330 -8.85 0.93 16.61
N ARG A 331 -10.12 0.48 16.53
CA ARG A 331 -10.96 0.15 17.68
C ARG A 331 -11.16 -1.33 17.86
#